data_2a597bbc9167fed421433c46456e9512
#
_entry.id   2a597bbc9167fed421433c46456e9512
#
_cell.length_a   1.000
_cell.length_b   1.000
_cell.length_c   1.000
_cell.angle_alpha   90.00
_cell.angle_beta   90.00
_cell.angle_gamma   90.00
#
_symmetry.space_group_name_H-M   'P 1'
#
loop_
_entity.id
_entity.type
_entity.pdbx_description
1 polymer ?
#
loop_
_entity_poly.entity_id
_entity_poly.type
_entity_poly.pdbx_seq_one_letter_code
_entity_poly.pdbx_strand_id
1 'polypeptide(L)'
;MAVELRGMKTSSEHPGSSFSGYPVLALIALLLVLAAWNIAGNMPLHDADRAAKLTFVCLLILPILVLAFLAAGFFMIQPNQAAVITLFGAYRGTERREGLRWVWPWMVRTKLSVRAHNIHSERVKINDLRGNPIEIACNVVWRVADTAQASFDVDDYKEFVNIQIEAGLRTVGSRHPYDDFENEEVTLRGSADVINRELLEELNDRLKAAGILVDEAGLTHLAYASEIASAMLKRQQADAIIAARAKIVLGAVGMVEDALTKLAQDDIVELDDERRAAMVSNLMVVLCGEKDVHPVINAGSLYQ
;
A
#
# COMPACT_ATOMS: atom_id res chain seq x y z
N MET A 1 15.61 -10.96 -0.56
CA MET A 1 16.33 -11.83 0.37
C MET A 1 15.55 -11.80 1.68
N ALA A 2 14.64 -12.76 1.89
CA ALA A 2 13.84 -12.84 3.09
C ALA A 2 14.78 -13.00 4.30
N VAL A 3 14.69 -12.07 5.24
CA VAL A 3 15.36 -12.22 6.54
C VAL A 3 14.58 -13.32 7.27
N GLU A 4 15.00 -14.58 7.09
CA GLU A 4 14.67 -15.63 8.05
C GLU A 4 15.19 -15.16 9.40
N LEU A 5 14.30 -14.82 10.29
CA LEU A 5 14.59 -14.60 11.72
C LEU A 5 15.02 -15.97 12.28
N ARG A 6 16.31 -16.29 12.10
CA ARG A 6 16.91 -17.54 12.55
C ARG A 6 16.74 -17.66 14.05
N GLY A 7 15.85 -18.57 14.46
CA GLY A 7 15.66 -18.98 15.85
C GLY A 7 14.33 -18.59 16.51
N MET A 8 13.49 -17.77 15.88
CA MET A 8 12.13 -17.52 16.38
C MET A 8 11.17 -18.60 15.88
N LYS A 9 10.36 -19.11 16.78
CA LYS A 9 9.27 -20.03 16.44
C LYS A 9 8.15 -19.19 15.81
N THR A 10 7.99 -19.29 14.50
CA THR A 10 6.90 -18.60 13.79
C THR A 10 5.56 -19.07 14.31
N SER A 11 4.73 -18.13 14.74
CA SER A 11 3.37 -18.40 15.17
C SER A 11 2.50 -18.61 13.93
N SER A 12 1.49 -19.46 14.00
CA SER A 12 0.50 -19.63 12.94
C SER A 12 -0.90 -19.55 13.53
N GLU A 13 -1.80 -18.89 12.83
CA GLU A 13 -3.18 -18.77 13.25
C GLU A 13 -3.89 -20.11 13.18
N HIS A 14 -4.57 -20.49 14.26
CA HIS A 14 -5.50 -21.61 14.28
C HIS A 14 -6.80 -21.21 15.00
N PRO A 15 -7.94 -21.85 14.67
CA PRO A 15 -9.22 -21.50 15.26
C PRO A 15 -9.20 -21.67 16.79
N GLY A 16 -9.64 -20.63 17.47
CA GLY A 16 -9.75 -20.63 18.93
C GLY A 16 -10.94 -21.45 19.41
N SER A 17 -10.79 -22.09 20.58
CA SER A 17 -11.89 -22.77 21.25
C SER A 17 -12.75 -21.76 22.01
N SER A 18 -13.79 -21.25 21.37
CA SER A 18 -14.79 -20.39 21.99
C SER A 18 -16.19 -20.99 21.80
N PHE A 19 -17.08 -20.72 22.75
CA PHE A 19 -18.46 -21.13 22.70
C PHE A 19 -19.35 -19.96 22.29
N SER A 20 -20.51 -20.26 21.71
CA SER A 20 -21.54 -19.24 21.52
C SER A 20 -21.98 -18.69 22.88
N GLY A 21 -22.07 -17.37 23.03
CA GLY A 21 -22.49 -16.76 24.28
C GLY A 21 -23.97 -16.94 24.61
N TYR A 22 -24.83 -17.20 23.58
CA TYR A 22 -26.28 -17.30 23.80
C TYR A 22 -26.70 -18.48 24.68
N PRO A 23 -26.17 -19.72 24.52
CA PRO A 23 -26.48 -20.81 25.42
C PRO A 23 -26.03 -20.55 26.89
N VAL A 24 -24.87 -19.89 27.03
CA VAL A 24 -24.37 -19.53 28.37
C VAL A 24 -25.24 -18.45 29.01
N LEU A 25 -25.72 -17.49 28.23
CA LEU A 25 -26.64 -16.46 28.69
C LEU A 25 -27.98 -17.07 29.10
N ALA A 26 -28.51 -18.03 28.34
CA ALA A 26 -29.72 -18.80 28.73
C ALA A 26 -29.50 -19.59 30.01
N LEU A 27 -28.33 -20.22 30.20
CA LEU A 27 -27.95 -20.92 31.43
C LEU A 27 -27.89 -19.95 32.63
N ILE A 28 -27.32 -18.77 32.47
CA ILE A 28 -27.29 -17.74 33.52
C ILE A 28 -28.71 -17.31 33.88
N ALA A 29 -29.59 -17.06 32.90
CA ALA A 29 -30.98 -16.71 33.16
C ALA A 29 -31.72 -17.82 33.93
N LEU A 30 -31.51 -19.07 33.53
CA LEU A 30 -32.07 -20.22 34.24
C LEU A 30 -31.56 -20.30 35.71
N LEU A 31 -30.24 -20.14 35.92
CA LEU A 31 -29.66 -20.15 37.26
C LEU A 31 -30.17 -18.99 38.12
N LEU A 32 -30.40 -17.81 37.55
CA LEU A 32 -31.02 -16.68 38.27
C LEU A 32 -32.44 -16.99 38.71
N VAL A 33 -33.26 -17.58 37.83
CA VAL A 33 -34.63 -17.99 38.15
C VAL A 33 -34.63 -19.06 39.28
N LEU A 34 -33.75 -20.06 39.18
CA LEU A 34 -33.61 -21.09 40.18
C LEU A 34 -33.10 -20.52 41.52
N ALA A 35 -32.17 -19.59 41.48
CA ALA A 35 -31.68 -18.92 42.69
C ALA A 35 -32.79 -18.08 43.36
N ALA A 36 -33.56 -17.35 42.56
CA ALA A 36 -34.69 -16.57 43.06
C ALA A 36 -35.78 -17.49 43.68
N TRP A 37 -36.10 -18.61 43.02
CA TRP A 37 -37.04 -19.62 43.51
C TRP A 37 -36.57 -20.21 44.84
N ASN A 38 -35.29 -20.54 44.93
CA ASN A 38 -34.68 -21.12 46.15
C ASN A 38 -34.68 -20.13 47.32
N ILE A 39 -34.36 -18.86 47.09
CA ILE A 39 -34.40 -17.78 48.08
C ILE A 39 -35.82 -17.59 48.61
N ALA A 40 -36.83 -17.57 47.68
CA ALA A 40 -38.23 -17.39 48.06
C ALA A 40 -38.78 -18.55 48.89
N GLY A 41 -38.32 -19.79 48.62
CA GLY A 41 -38.76 -21.00 49.36
C GLY A 41 -38.06 -21.26 50.69
N ASN A 42 -36.82 -20.75 50.86
CA ASN A 42 -35.98 -21.03 52.04
C ASN A 42 -35.70 -19.80 52.92
N MET A 43 -36.53 -18.78 52.85
CA MET A 43 -36.34 -17.58 53.67
C MET A 43 -36.45 -17.94 55.19
N PRO A 44 -35.38 -17.79 55.99
CA PRO A 44 -35.42 -18.21 57.37
C PRO A 44 -36.35 -17.32 58.19
N LEU A 45 -37.28 -17.96 58.99
CA LEU A 45 -38.05 -17.22 59.93
C LEU A 45 -37.14 -16.54 60.98
N HIS A 46 -37.64 -15.49 61.65
CA HIS A 46 -36.84 -14.60 62.49
C HIS A 46 -36.14 -15.37 63.68
N ASP A 47 -36.67 -16.50 64.12
CA ASP A 47 -36.15 -17.36 65.20
C ASP A 47 -35.34 -18.57 64.73
N ALA A 48 -34.87 -18.59 63.46
CA ALA A 48 -34.11 -19.72 62.95
C ALA A 48 -32.74 -19.85 63.60
N ASP A 49 -32.31 -21.09 63.76
CA ASP A 49 -31.04 -21.49 64.38
C ASP A 49 -29.84 -20.89 63.58
N ARG A 50 -28.70 -20.67 64.29
CA ARG A 50 -27.47 -20.15 63.66
C ARG A 50 -27.01 -20.99 62.45
N ALA A 51 -27.18 -22.30 62.52
CA ALA A 51 -26.87 -23.23 61.46
C ALA A 51 -27.74 -22.97 60.19
N ALA A 52 -29.04 -22.75 60.38
CA ALA A 52 -29.98 -22.44 59.29
C ALA A 52 -29.67 -21.09 58.63
N LYS A 53 -29.25 -20.07 59.39
CA LYS A 53 -28.81 -18.79 58.86
C LYS A 53 -27.50 -18.92 58.06
N LEU A 54 -26.53 -19.71 58.53
CA LEU A 54 -25.28 -19.97 57.83
C LEU A 54 -25.51 -20.74 56.51
N THR A 55 -26.34 -21.79 56.53
CA THR A 55 -26.69 -22.54 55.32
C THR A 55 -27.40 -21.65 54.27
N PHE A 56 -28.29 -20.76 54.70
CA PHE A 56 -28.95 -19.81 53.84
C PHE A 56 -27.96 -18.82 53.21
N VAL A 57 -27.00 -18.28 53.97
CA VAL A 57 -25.96 -17.38 53.48
C VAL A 57 -25.06 -18.08 52.48
N CYS A 58 -24.63 -19.32 52.73
CA CYS A 58 -23.85 -20.11 51.80
C CYS A 58 -24.63 -20.38 50.48
N LEU A 59 -25.91 -20.71 50.62
CA LEU A 59 -26.83 -20.98 49.51
C LEU A 59 -27.07 -19.73 48.64
N LEU A 60 -26.89 -18.52 49.20
CA LEU A 60 -27.00 -17.25 48.49
C LEU A 60 -25.68 -16.84 47.83
N ILE A 61 -24.54 -17.00 48.51
CA ILE A 61 -23.22 -16.57 48.04
C ILE A 61 -22.74 -17.46 46.88
N LEU A 62 -22.90 -18.79 46.97
CA LEU A 62 -22.41 -19.73 45.97
C LEU A 62 -22.96 -19.47 44.56
N PRO A 63 -24.29 -19.32 44.33
CA PRO A 63 -24.81 -18.98 43.00
C PRO A 63 -24.32 -17.59 42.50
N ILE A 64 -24.20 -16.62 43.41
CA ILE A 64 -23.66 -15.31 43.01
C ILE A 64 -22.23 -15.41 42.47
N LEU A 65 -21.36 -16.19 43.14
CA LEU A 65 -19.99 -16.43 42.68
C LEU A 65 -19.98 -17.18 41.36
N VAL A 66 -20.81 -18.18 41.16
CA VAL A 66 -20.93 -18.93 39.88
C VAL A 66 -21.43 -18.02 38.78
N LEU A 67 -22.42 -17.17 39.03
CA LEU A 67 -22.95 -16.21 38.05
C LEU A 67 -21.89 -15.15 37.68
N ALA A 68 -21.18 -14.62 38.68
CA ALA A 68 -20.08 -13.68 38.44
C ALA A 68 -18.97 -14.32 37.61
N PHE A 69 -18.62 -15.57 37.90
CA PHE A 69 -17.64 -16.32 37.13
C PHE A 69 -18.07 -16.55 35.69
N LEU A 70 -19.30 -17.00 35.45
CA LEU A 70 -19.83 -17.17 34.10
C LEU A 70 -19.92 -15.85 33.35
N ALA A 71 -20.33 -14.76 34.02
CA ALA A 71 -20.42 -13.43 33.43
C ALA A 71 -19.06 -12.90 32.99
N ALA A 72 -17.99 -13.18 33.71
CA ALA A 72 -16.63 -12.76 33.39
C ALA A 72 -16.09 -13.37 32.06
N GLY A 73 -16.68 -14.49 31.60
CA GLY A 73 -16.28 -15.17 30.36
C GLY A 73 -16.79 -14.55 29.08
N PHE A 74 -17.77 -13.63 29.15
CA PHE A 74 -18.35 -13.02 27.94
C PHE A 74 -17.43 -12.00 27.30
N PHE A 75 -17.45 -12.00 25.98
CA PHE A 75 -16.87 -10.95 25.16
C PHE A 75 -17.62 -10.85 23.84
N MET A 76 -17.53 -9.70 23.19
CA MET A 76 -18.20 -9.41 21.93
C MET A 76 -17.16 -9.12 20.86
N ILE A 77 -17.34 -9.74 19.68
CA ILE A 77 -16.51 -9.52 18.49
C ILE A 77 -17.37 -8.80 17.46
N GLN A 78 -16.86 -7.68 16.95
CA GLN A 78 -17.48 -6.94 15.87
C GLN A 78 -17.10 -7.55 14.52
N PRO A 79 -17.87 -7.26 13.45
CA PRO A 79 -17.47 -7.62 12.07
C PRO A 79 -16.07 -7.09 11.76
N ASN A 80 -15.26 -7.93 11.10
CA ASN A 80 -13.86 -7.62 10.78
C ASN A 80 -12.99 -7.29 12.02
N GLN A 81 -13.24 -7.95 13.12
CA GLN A 81 -12.44 -7.96 14.33
C GLN A 81 -12.12 -9.41 14.69
N ALA A 82 -10.93 -9.67 15.18
CA ALA A 82 -10.53 -10.96 15.69
C ALA A 82 -10.14 -10.84 17.16
N ALA A 83 -10.33 -11.92 17.92
CA ALA A 83 -9.88 -12.01 19.29
C ALA A 83 -8.84 -13.12 19.43
N VAL A 84 -7.61 -12.73 19.74
CA VAL A 84 -6.51 -13.63 20.07
C VAL A 84 -6.68 -14.12 21.50
N ILE A 85 -6.75 -15.42 21.70
CA ILE A 85 -7.01 -16.06 22.98
C ILE A 85 -5.72 -16.70 23.50
N THR A 86 -5.29 -16.31 24.69
CA THR A 86 -4.13 -16.88 25.37
C THR A 86 -4.51 -17.47 26.71
N LEU A 87 -3.84 -18.55 27.08
CA LEU A 87 -3.99 -19.21 28.36
C LEU A 87 -2.63 -19.27 29.05
N PHE A 88 -2.46 -18.56 30.17
CA PHE A 88 -1.20 -18.50 30.94
C PHE A 88 0.03 -18.20 30.02
N GLY A 89 -0.13 -17.30 29.06
CA GLY A 89 0.92 -16.95 28.11
C GLY A 89 1.01 -17.86 26.87
N ALA A 90 0.34 -19.00 26.84
CA ALA A 90 0.32 -19.87 25.68
C ALA A 90 -0.82 -19.48 24.72
N TYR A 91 -0.52 -19.35 23.44
CA TYR A 91 -1.52 -19.10 22.38
C TYR A 91 -2.45 -20.33 22.23
N ARG A 92 -3.76 -20.09 22.29
CA ARG A 92 -4.81 -21.12 22.19
C ARG A 92 -5.70 -20.98 20.94
N GLY A 93 -5.43 -19.97 20.13
CA GLY A 93 -6.15 -19.75 18.88
C GLY A 93 -6.81 -18.39 18.79
N THR A 94 -7.32 -18.09 17.61
CA THR A 94 -8.00 -16.83 17.30
C THR A 94 -9.47 -17.10 16.97
N GLU A 95 -10.35 -16.30 17.53
CA GLU A 95 -11.76 -16.32 17.19
C GLU A 95 -12.09 -15.13 16.26
N ARG A 96 -12.62 -15.45 15.07
CA ARG A 96 -13.03 -14.46 14.05
C ARG A 96 -14.55 -14.36 13.89
N ARG A 97 -15.32 -15.29 14.49
CA ARG A 97 -16.77 -15.27 14.38
C ARG A 97 -17.32 -14.11 15.17
N GLU A 98 -18.12 -13.30 14.53
CA GLU A 98 -18.79 -12.15 15.13
C GLU A 98 -19.88 -12.54 16.13
N GLY A 99 -20.25 -11.57 16.96
CA GLY A 99 -21.33 -11.70 17.94
C GLY A 99 -20.86 -11.97 19.36
N LEU A 100 -21.80 -12.43 20.20
CA LEU A 100 -21.56 -12.72 21.60
C LEU A 100 -20.88 -14.08 21.75
N ARG A 101 -19.67 -14.08 22.27
CA ARG A 101 -18.86 -15.30 22.48
C ARG A 101 -18.53 -15.45 23.95
N TRP A 102 -18.23 -16.68 24.34
CA TRP A 102 -17.86 -17.02 25.69
C TRP A 102 -16.60 -17.90 25.70
N VAL A 103 -15.68 -17.55 26.58
CA VAL A 103 -14.48 -18.34 26.87
C VAL A 103 -14.28 -18.42 28.38
N TRP A 104 -13.44 -19.33 28.83
CA TRP A 104 -13.13 -19.45 30.23
C TRP A 104 -12.56 -18.16 30.81
N PRO A 105 -13.02 -17.70 32.01
CA PRO A 105 -12.64 -16.40 32.58
C PRO A 105 -11.13 -16.17 32.76
N TRP A 106 -10.37 -17.22 32.94
CA TRP A 106 -8.91 -17.16 33.10
C TRP A 106 -8.15 -17.02 31.75
N MET A 107 -8.83 -17.08 30.61
CA MET A 107 -8.23 -16.82 29.32
C MET A 107 -8.17 -15.32 29.05
N VAL A 108 -7.00 -14.84 28.63
CA VAL A 108 -6.80 -13.45 28.20
C VAL A 108 -7.24 -13.32 26.74
N ARG A 109 -7.90 -12.24 26.42
CA ARG A 109 -8.50 -11.94 25.11
C ARG A 109 -7.97 -10.58 24.61
N THR A 110 -7.18 -10.60 23.55
CA THR A 110 -6.69 -9.39 22.91
C THR A 110 -7.43 -9.21 21.60
N LYS A 111 -8.15 -8.09 21.45
CA LYS A 111 -8.90 -7.79 20.23
C LYS A 111 -7.97 -7.11 19.23
N LEU A 112 -8.03 -7.57 17.98
CA LEU A 112 -7.24 -7.03 16.87
C LEU A 112 -8.16 -6.74 15.69
N SER A 113 -7.95 -5.60 15.02
CA SER A 113 -8.69 -5.23 13.82
C SER A 113 -8.10 -5.96 12.62
N VAL A 114 -8.94 -6.65 11.85
CA VAL A 114 -8.57 -7.27 10.57
C VAL A 114 -9.17 -6.50 9.38
N ARG A 115 -9.61 -5.25 9.64
CA ARG A 115 -10.09 -4.32 8.61
C ARG A 115 -8.93 -3.86 7.76
N ALA A 116 -9.23 -3.40 6.55
CA ALA A 116 -8.25 -2.71 5.74
C ALA A 116 -7.84 -1.38 6.41
N HIS A 117 -6.55 -1.17 6.50
CA HIS A 117 -5.93 0.06 6.96
C HIS A 117 -5.30 0.77 5.78
N ASN A 118 -5.48 2.07 5.69
CA ASN A 118 -4.85 2.89 4.68
C ASN A 118 -3.79 3.78 5.35
N ILE A 119 -2.56 3.71 4.86
CA ILE A 119 -1.44 4.50 5.35
C ILE A 119 -0.85 5.29 4.18
N HIS A 120 -0.66 6.57 4.42
CA HIS A 120 0.12 7.43 3.56
C HIS A 120 1.51 7.60 4.18
N SER A 121 2.55 7.18 3.46
CA SER A 121 3.92 7.29 3.96
C SER A 121 4.38 8.75 4.01
N GLU A 122 5.29 9.04 4.91
CA GLU A 122 6.04 10.28 4.86
C GLU A 122 6.91 10.34 3.60
N ARG A 123 7.33 11.54 3.21
CA ARG A 123 8.26 11.72 2.10
C ARG A 123 9.64 11.26 2.50
N VAL A 124 10.17 10.32 1.76
CA VAL A 124 11.51 9.76 1.99
C VAL A 124 12.46 10.26 0.90
N LYS A 125 13.61 10.80 1.30
CA LYS A 125 14.70 11.10 0.38
C LYS A 125 15.50 9.84 0.11
N ILE A 126 15.64 9.50 -1.16
CA ILE A 126 16.42 8.36 -1.64
C ILE A 126 17.21 8.77 -2.88
N ASN A 127 18.18 7.97 -3.27
CA ASN A 127 18.83 8.11 -4.56
C ASN A 127 18.22 7.12 -5.55
N ASP A 128 17.95 7.59 -6.75
CA ASP A 128 17.52 6.75 -7.87
C ASP A 128 18.68 5.86 -8.37
N LEU A 129 18.42 5.03 -9.39
CA LEU A 129 19.45 4.16 -10.00
C LEU A 129 20.67 4.95 -10.51
N ARG A 130 20.47 6.20 -10.95
CA ARG A 130 21.53 7.08 -11.48
C ARG A 130 22.20 7.92 -10.39
N GLY A 131 21.82 7.74 -9.12
CA GLY A 131 22.36 8.49 -7.99
C GLY A 131 21.76 9.88 -7.78
N ASN A 132 20.66 10.22 -8.45
CA ASN A 132 19.99 11.51 -8.25
C ASN A 132 19.12 11.43 -6.98
N PRO A 133 19.21 12.42 -6.07
CA PRO A 133 18.34 12.48 -4.91
C PRO A 133 16.91 12.83 -5.31
N ILE A 134 15.96 11.96 -4.93
CA ILE A 134 14.53 12.12 -5.18
C ILE A 134 13.75 12.05 -3.87
N GLU A 135 12.61 12.70 -3.82
CA GLU A 135 11.62 12.59 -2.75
C GLU A 135 10.45 11.73 -3.25
N ILE A 136 10.16 10.66 -2.50
CA ILE A 136 9.15 9.68 -2.86
C ILE A 136 8.23 9.43 -1.66
N ALA A 137 6.93 9.26 -1.92
CA ALA A 137 5.96 8.80 -0.94
C ALA A 137 4.98 7.81 -1.60
N CYS A 138 4.37 6.95 -0.81
CA CYS A 138 3.36 6.01 -1.30
C CYS A 138 2.12 6.00 -0.43
N ASN A 139 1.05 5.47 -0.97
CA ASN A 139 -0.15 5.05 -0.27
C ASN A 139 -0.21 3.52 -0.27
N VAL A 140 -0.47 2.93 0.89
CA VAL A 140 -0.51 1.48 1.06
C VAL A 140 -1.79 1.09 1.79
N VAL A 141 -2.55 0.19 1.19
CA VAL A 141 -3.72 -0.45 1.81
C VAL A 141 -3.31 -1.84 2.25
N TRP A 142 -3.43 -2.12 3.54
CA TRP A 142 -3.02 -3.37 4.14
C TRP A 142 -4.01 -3.87 5.19
N ARG A 143 -3.96 -5.15 5.50
CA ARG A 143 -4.76 -5.79 6.55
C ARG A 143 -3.99 -6.91 7.23
N VAL A 144 -4.44 -7.27 8.43
CA VAL A 144 -3.90 -8.43 9.15
C VAL A 144 -4.49 -9.70 8.58
N ALA A 145 -3.65 -10.55 7.97
CA ALA A 145 -4.01 -11.86 7.45
C ALA A 145 -3.87 -12.94 8.53
N ASP A 146 -2.75 -12.94 9.28
CA ASP A 146 -2.50 -13.86 10.40
C ASP A 146 -2.36 -13.07 11.71
N THR A 147 -3.33 -13.25 12.58
CA THR A 147 -3.40 -12.52 13.87
C THR A 147 -2.40 -13.03 14.89
N ALA A 148 -1.96 -14.29 14.78
CA ALA A 148 -0.96 -14.84 15.68
C ALA A 148 0.41 -14.23 15.38
N GLN A 149 0.81 -14.16 14.10
CA GLN A 149 2.06 -13.52 13.71
C GLN A 149 2.05 -12.03 14.09
N ALA A 150 0.96 -11.32 13.80
CA ALA A 150 0.84 -9.90 14.13
C ALA A 150 0.88 -9.60 15.65
N SER A 151 0.52 -10.57 16.49
CA SER A 151 0.47 -10.38 17.94
C SER A 151 1.69 -10.90 18.70
N PHE A 152 2.45 -11.87 18.13
CA PHE A 152 3.51 -12.57 18.85
C PHE A 152 4.86 -12.56 18.17
N ASP A 153 4.91 -12.33 16.84
CA ASP A 153 6.17 -12.36 16.10
C ASP A 153 6.75 -10.94 15.93
N VAL A 154 5.96 -9.88 16.21
CA VAL A 154 6.38 -8.48 16.21
C VAL A 154 5.81 -7.75 17.43
N ASP A 155 6.54 -6.78 17.96
CA ASP A 155 6.12 -6.01 19.15
C ASP A 155 4.94 -5.09 18.84
N ASP A 156 5.09 -4.21 17.83
CA ASP A 156 4.03 -3.37 17.28
C ASP A 156 3.97 -3.54 15.76
N TYR A 157 2.96 -4.28 15.32
CA TYR A 157 2.77 -4.54 13.89
C TYR A 157 2.52 -3.27 13.07
N LYS A 158 1.97 -2.18 13.66
CA LYS A 158 1.72 -0.92 12.95
C LYS A 158 3.02 -0.16 12.71
N GLU A 159 3.87 -0.07 13.73
CA GLU A 159 5.19 0.53 13.61
C GLU A 159 6.07 -0.28 12.65
N PHE A 160 6.01 -1.61 12.76
CA PHE A 160 6.70 -2.51 11.84
C PHE A 160 6.30 -2.26 10.39
N VAL A 161 4.99 -2.11 10.09
CA VAL A 161 4.50 -1.77 8.74
C VAL A 161 5.11 -0.48 8.24
N ASN A 162 5.11 0.59 9.04
CA ASN A 162 5.66 1.89 8.64
C ASN A 162 7.14 1.79 8.27
N ILE A 163 7.93 1.11 9.10
CA ILE A 163 9.37 0.89 8.86
C ILE A 163 9.59 0.07 7.57
N GLN A 164 8.80 -0.98 7.35
CA GLN A 164 8.94 -1.82 6.16
C GLN A 164 8.47 -1.11 4.88
N ILE A 165 7.48 -0.22 4.95
CA ILE A 165 7.07 0.63 3.84
C ILE A 165 8.22 1.55 3.42
N GLU A 166 8.87 2.23 4.37
CA GLU A 166 10.02 3.09 4.07
C GLU A 166 11.18 2.28 3.45
N ALA A 167 11.49 1.12 4.02
CA ALA A 167 12.53 0.24 3.50
C ALA A 167 12.21 -0.28 2.09
N GLY A 168 10.96 -0.64 1.81
CA GLY A 168 10.47 -1.06 0.50
C GLY A 168 10.56 0.05 -0.54
N LEU A 169 10.13 1.26 -0.19
CA LEU A 169 10.27 2.45 -1.04
C LEU A 169 11.72 2.72 -1.40
N ARG A 170 12.62 2.64 -0.42
CA ARG A 170 14.06 2.82 -0.63
C ARG A 170 14.63 1.77 -1.59
N THR A 171 14.17 0.52 -1.46
CA THR A 171 14.61 -0.58 -2.31
C THR A 171 14.13 -0.41 -3.75
N VAL A 172 12.83 -0.22 -3.96
CA VAL A 172 12.24 -0.08 -5.30
C VAL A 172 12.72 1.21 -5.97
N GLY A 173 12.75 2.32 -5.24
CA GLY A 173 13.20 3.61 -5.80
C GLY A 173 14.66 3.62 -6.22
N SER A 174 15.55 2.85 -5.58
CA SER A 174 16.95 2.74 -5.99
C SER A 174 17.20 1.81 -7.18
N ARG A 175 16.22 0.96 -7.55
CA ARG A 175 16.35 0.04 -8.70
C ARG A 175 16.03 0.69 -10.03
N HIS A 176 15.29 1.78 -10.05
CA HIS A 176 14.81 2.42 -11.26
C HIS A 176 15.26 3.88 -11.34
N PRO A 177 15.55 4.40 -12.56
CA PRO A 177 15.81 5.82 -12.75
C PRO A 177 14.51 6.63 -12.60
N TYR A 178 14.61 7.89 -12.19
CA TYR A 178 13.46 8.78 -12.08
C TYR A 178 12.77 8.98 -13.43
N ASP A 179 13.56 9.33 -14.45
CA ASP A 179 13.13 9.49 -15.85
C ASP A 179 14.21 8.96 -16.81
N ASP A 180 13.80 8.60 -17.99
CA ASP A 180 14.70 8.21 -19.07
C ASP A 180 14.13 8.69 -20.41
N PHE A 181 14.95 9.36 -21.20
CA PHE A 181 14.58 9.90 -22.51
C PHE A 181 15.26 9.13 -23.66
N GLU A 182 16.21 8.25 -23.35
CA GLU A 182 17.08 7.65 -24.37
C GLU A 182 16.90 6.13 -24.55
N ASN A 183 16.52 5.36 -23.50
CA ASN A 183 16.72 3.90 -23.49
C ASN A 183 15.44 3.07 -23.34
N GLU A 184 14.23 3.60 -23.37
CA GLU A 184 12.97 2.87 -23.15
C GLU A 184 12.97 2.01 -21.87
N GLU A 185 13.83 2.34 -20.89
CA GLU A 185 13.88 1.64 -19.59
C GLU A 185 12.64 1.91 -18.75
N VAL A 186 12.31 0.99 -17.86
CA VAL A 186 11.25 1.19 -16.86
C VAL A 186 11.68 2.30 -15.91
N THR A 187 10.91 3.38 -15.87
CA THR A 187 11.20 4.55 -15.03
C THR A 187 10.16 4.72 -13.92
N LEU A 188 10.55 5.35 -12.81
CA LEU A 188 9.63 5.66 -11.71
C LEU A 188 8.46 6.55 -12.16
N ARG A 189 8.71 7.48 -13.09
CA ARG A 189 7.71 8.44 -13.59
C ARG A 189 6.86 7.89 -14.74
N GLY A 190 7.46 7.16 -15.66
CA GLY A 190 6.80 6.73 -16.90
C GLY A 190 6.04 5.41 -16.79
N SER A 191 6.46 4.54 -15.86
CA SER A 191 5.97 3.14 -15.77
C SER A 191 5.29 2.86 -14.43
N ALA A 192 4.38 3.75 -14.00
CA ALA A 192 3.76 3.70 -12.67
C ALA A 192 3.13 2.34 -12.35
N ASP A 193 2.45 1.70 -13.31
CA ASP A 193 1.79 0.39 -13.08
C ASP A 193 2.78 -0.73 -12.78
N VAL A 194 3.95 -0.71 -13.42
CA VAL A 194 5.01 -1.70 -13.21
C VAL A 194 5.63 -1.49 -11.83
N ILE A 195 5.95 -0.24 -11.50
CA ILE A 195 6.56 0.14 -10.22
C ILE A 195 5.61 -0.15 -9.05
N ASN A 196 4.32 0.17 -9.19
CA ASN A 196 3.33 -0.11 -8.15
C ASN A 196 3.19 -1.63 -7.90
N ARG A 197 3.27 -2.44 -8.94
CA ARG A 197 3.25 -3.91 -8.81
C ARG A 197 4.51 -4.43 -8.12
N GLU A 198 5.68 -3.93 -8.51
CA GLU A 198 6.94 -4.31 -7.86
C GLU A 198 6.95 -3.89 -6.38
N LEU A 199 6.44 -2.69 -6.07
CA LEU A 199 6.30 -2.22 -4.69
C LEU A 199 5.35 -3.11 -3.89
N LEU A 200 4.23 -3.51 -4.48
CA LEU A 200 3.27 -4.42 -3.86
C LEU A 200 3.91 -5.78 -3.52
N GLU A 201 4.66 -6.37 -4.46
CA GLU A 201 5.36 -7.63 -4.28
C GLU A 201 6.45 -7.51 -3.20
N GLU A 202 7.29 -6.49 -3.27
CA GLU A 202 8.35 -6.22 -2.29
C GLU A 202 7.77 -6.03 -0.87
N LEU A 203 6.66 -5.28 -0.73
CA LEU A 203 6.01 -5.07 0.56
C LEU A 203 5.37 -6.35 1.10
N ASN A 204 4.72 -7.14 0.26
CA ASN A 204 4.14 -8.42 0.68
C ASN A 204 5.22 -9.39 1.17
N ASP A 205 6.36 -9.47 0.48
CA ASP A 205 7.48 -10.33 0.92
C ASP A 205 8.04 -9.90 2.27
N ARG A 206 8.17 -8.59 2.53
CA ARG A 206 8.67 -8.03 3.79
C ARG A 206 7.69 -8.20 4.94
N LEU A 207 6.41 -7.98 4.69
CA LEU A 207 5.36 -7.94 5.72
C LEU A 207 4.80 -9.33 6.03
N LYS A 208 5.09 -10.33 5.22
CA LYS A 208 4.68 -11.72 5.42
C LYS A 208 5.11 -12.26 6.79
N ALA A 209 6.30 -11.88 7.27
CA ALA A 209 6.82 -12.31 8.56
C ALA A 209 5.97 -11.84 9.76
N ALA A 210 5.23 -10.74 9.59
CA ALA A 210 4.32 -10.19 10.59
C ALA A 210 2.85 -10.60 10.36
N GLY A 211 2.57 -11.50 9.42
CA GLY A 211 1.21 -11.93 9.10
C GLY A 211 0.33 -10.84 8.48
N ILE A 212 0.94 -9.88 7.79
CA ILE A 212 0.27 -8.74 7.16
C ILE A 212 0.24 -8.95 5.65
N LEU A 213 -0.90 -8.64 5.05
CA LEU A 213 -1.12 -8.67 3.60
C LEU A 213 -1.35 -7.24 3.11
N VAL A 214 -0.62 -6.87 2.08
CA VAL A 214 -0.84 -5.63 1.34
C VAL A 214 -1.78 -5.91 0.18
N ASP A 215 -2.91 -5.22 0.17
CA ASP A 215 -3.92 -5.34 -0.89
C ASP A 215 -3.59 -4.40 -2.06
N GLU A 216 -3.06 -3.19 -1.76
CA GLU A 216 -2.73 -2.18 -2.76
C GLU A 216 -1.53 -1.35 -2.30
N ALA A 217 -0.63 -1.03 -3.22
CA ALA A 217 0.47 -0.11 -3.00
C ALA A 217 0.66 0.77 -4.24
N GLY A 218 0.83 2.08 -4.04
CA GLY A 218 1.01 3.01 -5.15
C GLY A 218 1.80 4.24 -4.74
N LEU A 219 2.62 4.75 -5.67
CA LEU A 219 3.35 5.99 -5.49
C LEU A 219 2.39 7.17 -5.53
N THR A 220 2.51 8.09 -4.56
CA THR A 220 1.65 9.29 -4.47
C THR A 220 2.43 10.58 -4.68
N HIS A 221 3.70 10.60 -4.28
CA HIS A 221 4.60 11.73 -4.48
C HIS A 221 5.89 11.23 -5.10
N LEU A 222 6.33 11.89 -6.15
CA LEU A 222 7.59 11.61 -6.82
C LEU A 222 8.13 12.91 -7.40
N ALA A 223 9.23 13.40 -6.87
CA ALA A 223 9.88 14.63 -7.30
C ALA A 223 11.39 14.55 -7.08
N TYR A 224 12.14 15.33 -7.84
CA TYR A 224 13.54 15.55 -7.49
C TYR A 224 13.65 16.33 -6.18
N ALA A 225 14.64 15.98 -5.37
CA ALA A 225 14.94 16.74 -4.16
C ALA A 225 15.23 18.21 -4.50
N SER A 226 14.83 19.10 -3.60
CA SER A 226 14.90 20.56 -3.80
C SER A 226 16.29 21.07 -4.20
N GLU A 227 17.34 20.37 -3.75
CA GLU A 227 18.75 20.72 -4.00
C GLU A 227 19.11 20.64 -5.50
N ILE A 228 18.51 19.69 -6.25
CA ILE A 228 18.84 19.47 -7.65
C ILE A 228 17.70 19.79 -8.60
N ALA A 229 16.51 20.10 -8.09
CA ALA A 229 15.29 20.29 -8.90
C ALA A 229 15.48 21.33 -10.01
N SER A 230 16.14 22.47 -9.72
CA SER A 230 16.40 23.52 -10.71
C SER A 230 17.38 23.10 -11.81
N ALA A 231 18.40 22.31 -11.45
CA ALA A 231 19.38 21.80 -12.43
C ALA A 231 18.75 20.74 -13.32
N MET A 232 17.94 19.83 -12.75
CA MET A 232 17.22 18.79 -13.50
C MET A 232 16.15 19.38 -14.44
N LEU A 233 15.45 20.42 -14.01
CA LEU A 233 14.52 21.14 -14.88
C LEU A 233 15.23 21.73 -16.10
N LYS A 234 16.40 22.36 -15.92
CA LYS A 234 17.20 22.88 -17.04
C LYS A 234 17.67 21.78 -18.00
N ARG A 235 18.08 20.62 -17.44
CA ARG A 235 18.44 19.45 -18.24
C ARG A 235 17.25 18.96 -19.06
N GLN A 236 16.08 18.76 -18.42
CA GLN A 236 14.86 18.35 -19.12
C GLN A 236 14.45 19.33 -20.23
N GLN A 237 14.61 20.64 -20.00
CA GLN A 237 14.38 21.66 -21.04
C GLN A 237 15.34 21.52 -22.20
N ALA A 238 16.63 21.31 -21.94
CA ALA A 238 17.62 21.11 -22.99
C ALA A 238 17.34 19.85 -23.81
N ASP A 239 17.06 18.73 -23.14
CA ASP A 239 16.74 17.46 -23.79
C ASP A 239 15.45 17.58 -24.65
N ALA A 240 14.42 18.26 -24.14
CA ALA A 240 13.20 18.53 -24.86
C ALA A 240 13.43 19.39 -26.12
N ILE A 241 14.30 20.42 -26.05
CA ILE A 241 14.66 21.26 -27.18
C ILE A 241 15.41 20.44 -28.24
N ILE A 242 16.38 19.60 -27.81
CA ILE A 242 17.13 18.72 -28.72
C ILE A 242 16.19 17.75 -29.43
N ALA A 243 15.30 17.08 -28.66
CA ALA A 243 14.32 16.15 -29.22
C ALA A 243 13.35 16.84 -30.21
N ALA A 244 12.88 18.05 -29.89
CA ALA A 244 12.04 18.83 -30.76
C ALA A 244 12.76 19.20 -32.06
N ARG A 245 14.01 19.66 -31.96
CA ARG A 245 14.83 20.00 -33.15
C ARG A 245 15.10 18.77 -34.03
N ALA A 246 15.42 17.63 -33.42
CA ALA A 246 15.62 16.40 -34.18
C ALA A 246 14.36 16.01 -34.97
N LYS A 247 13.16 16.14 -34.35
CA LYS A 247 11.89 15.90 -35.06
C LYS A 247 11.63 16.91 -36.20
N ILE A 248 11.96 18.19 -36.00
CA ILE A 248 11.84 19.21 -37.03
C ILE A 248 12.75 18.88 -38.23
N VAL A 249 14.01 18.54 -37.97
CA VAL A 249 14.95 18.17 -39.01
C VAL A 249 14.49 16.94 -39.79
N LEU A 250 14.07 15.89 -39.07
CA LEU A 250 13.56 14.66 -39.68
C LEU A 250 12.32 14.94 -40.54
N GLY A 251 11.39 15.75 -40.05
CA GLY A 251 10.22 16.17 -40.79
C GLY A 251 10.57 17.03 -42.03
N ALA A 252 11.52 17.94 -41.89
CA ALA A 252 12.00 18.78 -43.00
C ALA A 252 12.65 17.93 -44.10
N VAL A 253 13.49 16.96 -43.76
CA VAL A 253 14.10 16.03 -44.73
C VAL A 253 13.01 15.26 -45.47
N GLY A 254 12.02 14.70 -44.79
CA GLY A 254 10.90 13.98 -45.43
C GLY A 254 10.10 14.89 -46.37
N MET A 255 9.77 16.11 -45.94
CA MET A 255 9.06 17.08 -46.80
C MET A 255 9.86 17.46 -48.05
N VAL A 256 11.17 17.63 -47.95
CA VAL A 256 12.04 17.93 -49.08
C VAL A 256 12.12 16.74 -50.05
N GLU A 257 12.26 15.52 -49.54
CA GLU A 257 12.28 14.29 -50.34
C GLU A 257 10.94 14.09 -51.07
N ASP A 258 9.81 14.26 -50.39
CA ASP A 258 8.48 14.21 -51.02
C ASP A 258 8.30 15.28 -52.11
N ALA A 259 8.75 16.50 -51.83
CA ALA A 259 8.67 17.59 -52.82
C ALA A 259 9.49 17.32 -54.09
N LEU A 260 10.74 16.84 -53.91
CA LEU A 260 11.62 16.50 -55.05
C LEU A 260 11.05 15.32 -55.86
N THR A 261 10.51 14.31 -55.17
CA THR A 261 9.91 13.14 -55.81
C THR A 261 8.69 13.53 -56.65
N LYS A 262 7.81 14.38 -56.13
CA LYS A 262 6.63 14.89 -56.85
C LYS A 262 7.00 15.75 -58.04
N LEU A 263 7.97 16.67 -57.90
CA LEU A 263 8.46 17.49 -58.99
C LEU A 263 9.05 16.66 -60.13
N ALA A 264 9.73 15.56 -59.81
CA ALA A 264 10.26 14.63 -60.80
C ALA A 264 9.17 13.77 -61.48
N GLN A 265 8.13 13.34 -60.70
CA GLN A 265 7.02 12.55 -61.25
C GLN A 265 6.09 13.34 -62.17
N ASP A 266 5.84 14.60 -61.84
CA ASP A 266 4.93 15.47 -62.60
C ASP A 266 5.63 16.19 -63.74
N ASP A 267 6.95 15.96 -64.02
CA ASP A 267 7.78 16.52 -65.06
C ASP A 267 7.72 18.06 -65.12
N ILE A 268 7.57 18.70 -63.96
CA ILE A 268 7.36 20.14 -63.82
C ILE A 268 8.65 20.91 -64.08
N VAL A 269 9.82 20.36 -63.69
CA VAL A 269 11.13 20.98 -63.81
C VAL A 269 12.21 19.93 -63.99
N GLU A 270 12.99 20.00 -65.02
CA GLU A 270 14.27 19.26 -65.15
C GLU A 270 15.32 19.91 -64.24
N LEU A 271 15.62 19.25 -63.15
CA LEU A 271 16.64 19.65 -62.16
C LEU A 271 17.91 18.85 -62.38
N ASP A 272 18.98 19.55 -62.80
CA ASP A 272 20.32 18.97 -62.69
C ASP A 272 20.76 18.82 -61.24
N ASP A 273 21.82 18.06 -61.00
CA ASP A 273 22.24 17.74 -59.63
C ASP A 273 22.63 18.96 -58.77
N GLU A 274 23.19 20.01 -59.47
CA GLU A 274 23.63 21.27 -58.85
C GLU A 274 22.40 22.10 -58.38
N ARG A 275 21.39 22.23 -59.25
CA ARG A 275 20.14 22.92 -58.92
C ARG A 275 19.33 22.17 -57.83
N ARG A 276 19.34 20.84 -57.88
CA ARG A 276 18.71 20.01 -56.83
C ARG A 276 19.36 20.26 -55.50
N ALA A 277 20.70 20.26 -55.39
CA ALA A 277 21.44 20.53 -54.17
C ALA A 277 21.16 21.95 -53.62
N ALA A 278 21.12 22.95 -54.50
CA ALA A 278 20.79 24.34 -54.12
C ALA A 278 19.36 24.45 -53.58
N MET A 279 18.39 23.79 -54.23
CA MET A 279 16.99 23.75 -53.78
C MET A 279 16.82 23.06 -52.42
N VAL A 280 17.48 21.92 -52.24
CA VAL A 280 17.49 21.21 -50.93
C VAL A 280 18.03 22.11 -49.83
N SER A 281 19.20 22.76 -50.08
CA SER A 281 19.82 23.66 -49.09
C SER A 281 18.88 24.81 -48.71
N ASN A 282 18.25 25.46 -49.71
CA ASN A 282 17.32 26.56 -49.48
C ASN A 282 16.07 26.12 -48.70
N LEU A 283 15.45 24.99 -49.07
CA LEU A 283 14.29 24.45 -48.37
C LEU A 283 14.63 24.05 -46.93
N MET A 284 15.78 23.40 -46.71
CA MET A 284 16.21 23.03 -45.38
C MET A 284 16.44 24.23 -44.45
N VAL A 285 17.02 25.32 -44.99
CA VAL A 285 17.20 26.59 -44.25
C VAL A 285 15.86 27.17 -43.82
N VAL A 286 14.88 27.18 -44.74
CA VAL A 286 13.53 27.70 -44.45
C VAL A 286 12.78 26.83 -43.45
N LEU A 287 12.83 25.51 -43.63
CA LEU A 287 12.06 24.57 -42.81
C LEU A 287 12.68 24.33 -41.40
N CYS A 288 14.01 24.44 -41.29
CA CYS A 288 14.71 24.25 -40.00
C CYS A 288 15.02 25.57 -39.27
N GLY A 289 14.77 26.74 -39.89
CA GLY A 289 15.03 28.05 -39.29
C GLY A 289 14.08 28.36 -38.13
N GLU A 290 14.58 28.92 -37.02
CA GLU A 290 13.77 29.34 -35.86
C GLU A 290 13.09 30.70 -36.04
N LYS A 291 13.50 31.48 -37.01
CA LYS A 291 12.91 32.81 -37.29
C LYS A 291 12.17 32.78 -38.61
N ASP A 292 11.09 33.54 -38.68
CA ASP A 292 10.41 33.80 -39.94
C ASP A 292 11.44 34.29 -40.98
N VAL A 293 11.70 33.42 -41.96
CA VAL A 293 12.64 33.73 -43.04
C VAL A 293 11.91 34.69 -43.98
N HIS A 294 12.33 35.94 -44.01
CA HIS A 294 11.89 36.84 -45.03
C HIS A 294 12.68 36.56 -46.32
N PRO A 295 12.09 35.92 -47.35
CA PRO A 295 12.78 35.66 -48.59
C PRO A 295 13.09 37.00 -49.27
N VAL A 296 14.36 37.37 -49.35
CA VAL A 296 14.80 38.48 -50.18
C VAL A 296 14.89 37.94 -51.59
N ILE A 297 13.81 38.13 -52.35
CA ILE A 297 13.81 37.81 -53.76
C ILE A 297 14.64 38.90 -54.45
N ASN A 298 15.84 38.54 -54.89
CA ASN A 298 16.62 39.42 -55.77
C ASN A 298 15.98 39.40 -57.14
N ALA A 299 15.04 40.30 -57.36
CA ALA A 299 14.42 40.52 -58.66
C ALA A 299 15.34 41.36 -59.61
N GLY A 300 16.65 41.39 -59.24
CA GLY A 300 17.62 42.20 -59.91
C GLY A 300 18.15 41.65 -61.24
N SER A 301 18.08 42.47 -62.20
CA SER A 301 18.85 42.56 -63.42
C SER A 301 18.92 41.33 -64.35
N LEU A 302 17.84 41.08 -65.06
CA LEU A 302 17.84 40.35 -66.30
C LEU A 302 18.18 41.28 -67.46
N TYR A 303 18.91 42.36 -67.25
CA TYR A 303 19.40 43.25 -68.33
C TYR A 303 20.75 43.84 -67.96
N GLN A 304 21.81 43.18 -68.30
CA GLN A 304 22.95 43.73 -69.07
C GLN A 304 23.70 42.62 -69.78
#